data_60c4e36b17192e1d9188ed215144ab50
#
_entry.id   60c4e36b17192e1d9188ed215144ab50
#
_cell.length_a   1.000
_cell.length_b   1.000
_cell.length_c   1.000
_cell.angle_alpha   90.00
_cell.angle_beta   90.00
_cell.angle_gamma   90.00
#
_symmetry.space_group_name_H-M   'P 1'
#
loop_
_entity.id
_entity.type
_entity.pdbx_description
1 polymer ?
#
loop_
_entity_poly.entity_id
_entity_poly.type
_entity_poly.pdbx_seq_one_letter_code
_entity_poly.pdbx_strand_id
1 'polypeptide(L)'
;HILARDCAVTPESISIQDPVDVVLGSPRLKEAAEPLVEWFRANKRDLPWRQRMNAYRVWISEIMLQQTRVEAVKPYYERFLKELPDVKALAEVPEDRLLKLWEGLGYYNRARNLKEAAGQIVRDYGGKFPETYEEIRRLKGTGSYTAGAIAPFVYHIPKPAVDGNVLRVVTRITACGDDIARAATKTKIEKLVEEVIPPDAPGDFNQSLIELGAIVCLPNGEPKCGECPVRELCLAHELGQETDFPVKKKEKKRRIEKRTVLVFRDENETAVRKRPARGLLAGMYEFPNVEGHLTREEVIGYGKKLGLAPIRVKPLPAAKHIFSH
;
A
#
# COMPACT_ATOMS: atom_id res chain seq x y z
N HIS A 1 -7.21 -41.36 15.03
CA HIS A 1 -6.01 -41.99 14.48
C HIS A 1 -6.08 -42.32 12.96
N ILE A 2 -7.05 -41.81 12.20
CA ILE A 2 -7.21 -42.13 10.75
C ILE A 2 -7.17 -40.88 9.84
N LEU A 3 -7.04 -39.67 10.40
CA LEU A 3 -7.07 -38.43 9.60
C LEU A 3 -5.69 -37.76 9.38
N ALA A 4 -4.60 -38.37 9.74
CA ALA A 4 -3.26 -37.79 9.67
C ALA A 4 -2.39 -38.27 8.50
N ARG A 5 -2.91 -39.06 7.56
CA ARG A 5 -2.07 -39.66 6.49
C ARG A 5 -2.29 -39.13 5.07
N ASP A 6 -3.30 -38.34 4.81
CA ASP A 6 -3.64 -37.94 3.42
C ASP A 6 -3.45 -36.46 3.09
N CYS A 7 -2.74 -35.69 3.91
CA CYS A 7 -2.44 -34.27 3.65
C CYS A 7 -0.95 -34.00 3.40
N ALA A 8 -0.30 -34.82 2.57
CA ALA A 8 0.93 -34.41 1.89
C ALA A 8 0.53 -33.67 0.62
N VAL A 9 0.11 -32.41 0.78
CA VAL A 9 -0.29 -31.57 -0.34
C VAL A 9 0.95 -30.88 -0.88
N THR A 10 1.47 -31.41 -2.01
CA THR A 10 2.51 -30.72 -2.78
C THR A 10 1.90 -29.50 -3.49
N PRO A 11 2.67 -28.44 -3.78
CA PRO A 11 2.17 -27.24 -4.47
C PRO A 11 1.49 -27.51 -5.82
N GLU A 12 1.70 -28.68 -6.41
CA GLU A 12 1.15 -29.11 -7.70
C GLU A 12 -0.23 -29.78 -7.59
N SER A 13 -0.66 -30.18 -6.39
CA SER A 13 -1.89 -30.96 -6.17
C SER A 13 -3.05 -30.19 -5.53
N ILE A 14 -2.88 -28.92 -5.22
CA ILE A 14 -3.98 -28.12 -4.66
C ILE A 14 -4.87 -27.61 -5.79
N SER A 15 -5.89 -28.39 -6.14
CA SER A 15 -7.02 -27.92 -6.94
C SER A 15 -7.90 -27.01 -6.09
N ILE A 16 -7.98 -25.73 -6.51
CA ILE A 16 -8.58 -24.57 -5.82
C ILE A 16 -10.12 -24.65 -5.72
N GLN A 17 -10.72 -25.81 -5.76
CA GLN A 17 -12.18 -25.96 -5.81
C GLN A 17 -12.84 -26.57 -4.58
N ASP A 18 -12.07 -26.98 -3.56
CA ASP A 18 -12.64 -27.61 -2.38
C ASP A 18 -12.81 -26.62 -1.21
N PRO A 19 -14.02 -26.45 -0.67
CA PRO A 19 -14.29 -25.69 0.54
C PRO A 19 -13.55 -26.19 1.79
N VAL A 20 -12.93 -27.36 1.70
CA VAL A 20 -12.24 -28.05 2.80
C VAL A 20 -10.97 -27.31 3.24
N ASP A 21 -10.23 -26.66 2.32
CA ASP A 21 -8.97 -25.96 2.66
C ASP A 21 -9.15 -24.72 3.53
N VAL A 22 -10.30 -24.05 3.38
CA VAL A 22 -10.66 -22.89 4.22
C VAL A 22 -11.03 -23.33 5.63
N VAL A 23 -11.68 -24.49 5.76
CA VAL A 23 -12.13 -25.03 7.04
C VAL A 23 -10.96 -25.51 7.91
N LEU A 24 -9.91 -26.05 7.30
CA LEU A 24 -8.73 -26.54 8.04
C LEU A 24 -7.86 -25.40 8.62
N GLY A 25 -7.79 -24.25 7.94
CA GLY A 25 -7.00 -23.10 8.40
C GLY A 25 -7.73 -22.18 9.38
N SER A 26 -9.05 -22.13 9.33
CA SER A 26 -9.88 -21.24 10.18
C SER A 26 -9.70 -21.49 11.68
N PRO A 27 -9.70 -22.73 12.22
CA PRO A 27 -9.46 -22.98 13.64
C PRO A 27 -8.11 -22.46 14.11
N ARG A 28 -7.02 -22.70 13.34
CA ARG A 28 -5.67 -22.24 13.70
C ARG A 28 -5.57 -20.72 13.74
N LEU A 29 -6.20 -20.01 12.80
CA LEU A 29 -6.23 -18.55 12.80
C LEU A 29 -7.06 -18.02 13.97
N LYS A 30 -8.15 -18.68 14.33
CA LYS A 30 -8.96 -18.35 15.52
C LYS A 30 -8.17 -18.52 16.81
N GLU A 31 -7.46 -19.63 16.97
CA GLU A 31 -6.59 -19.89 18.10
C GLU A 31 -5.40 -18.93 18.17
N ALA A 32 -4.94 -18.42 17.01
CA ALA A 32 -3.85 -17.46 16.94
C ALA A 32 -4.26 -16.05 17.38
N ALA A 33 -5.55 -15.74 17.48
CA ALA A 33 -6.02 -14.37 17.71
C ALA A 33 -5.54 -13.79 19.05
N GLU A 34 -5.70 -14.52 20.15
CA GLU A 34 -5.28 -14.06 21.48
C GLU A 34 -3.75 -13.92 21.59
N PRO A 35 -2.92 -14.93 21.24
CA PRO A 35 -1.46 -14.78 21.25
C PRO A 35 -0.95 -13.63 20.38
N LEU A 36 -1.60 -13.35 19.24
CA LEU A 36 -1.27 -12.22 18.37
C LEU A 36 -1.54 -10.87 19.05
N VAL A 37 -2.69 -10.73 19.69
CA VAL A 37 -3.07 -9.50 20.42
C VAL A 37 -2.13 -9.24 21.59
N GLU A 38 -1.83 -10.25 22.39
CA GLU A 38 -0.90 -10.15 23.53
C GLU A 38 0.49 -9.77 23.07
N TRP A 39 1.01 -10.46 22.05
CA TRP A 39 2.31 -10.15 21.47
C TRP A 39 2.38 -8.72 20.93
N PHE A 40 1.36 -8.26 20.21
CA PHE A 40 1.29 -6.91 19.68
C PHE A 40 1.34 -5.86 20.78
N ARG A 41 0.57 -6.04 21.84
CA ARG A 41 0.57 -5.11 22.99
C ARG A 41 1.94 -4.96 23.63
N ALA A 42 2.70 -6.08 23.71
CA ALA A 42 4.03 -6.10 24.27
C ALA A 42 5.16 -5.63 23.34
N ASN A 43 5.01 -5.84 22.01
CA ASN A 43 6.10 -5.71 21.03
C ASN A 43 5.88 -4.66 19.93
N LYS A 44 4.73 -3.98 19.90
CA LYS A 44 4.43 -2.98 18.87
C LYS A 44 5.45 -1.87 18.82
N ARG A 45 5.87 -1.52 17.60
CA ARG A 45 6.77 -0.36 17.39
C ARG A 45 6.09 0.93 17.84
N ASP A 46 6.86 1.83 18.43
CA ASP A 46 6.41 3.21 18.66
C ASP A 46 6.41 3.99 17.32
N LEU A 47 5.21 4.27 16.84
CA LEU A 47 5.00 4.96 15.58
C LEU A 47 4.18 6.23 15.83
N PRO A 48 4.49 7.37 15.16
CA PRO A 48 3.81 8.65 15.40
C PRO A 48 2.28 8.59 15.29
N TRP A 49 1.77 7.77 14.37
CA TRP A 49 0.31 7.59 14.16
C TRP A 49 -0.37 6.71 15.20
N ARG A 50 0.38 6.06 16.10
CA ARG A 50 -0.15 5.27 17.23
C ARG A 50 -0.28 6.08 18.53
N GLN A 51 0.37 7.25 18.63
CA GLN A 51 0.43 8.01 19.89
C GLN A 51 -0.86 8.78 20.21
N ARG A 52 -1.55 9.33 19.20
CA ARG A 52 -2.80 10.10 19.35
C ARG A 52 -3.77 9.68 18.26
N MET A 53 -4.25 8.45 18.32
CA MET A 53 -5.14 7.90 17.30
C MET A 53 -6.48 8.64 17.29
N ASN A 54 -6.87 9.09 16.11
CA ASN A 54 -8.22 9.46 15.73
C ASN A 54 -8.40 9.14 14.25
N ALA A 55 -9.63 9.18 13.75
CA ALA A 55 -9.94 8.76 12.39
C ALA A 55 -9.15 9.53 11.32
N TYR A 56 -9.01 10.84 11.46
CA TYR A 56 -8.23 11.66 10.54
C TYR A 56 -6.75 11.24 10.51
N ARG A 57 -6.13 11.11 11.68
CA ARG A 57 -4.71 10.75 11.79
C ARG A 57 -4.41 9.35 11.27
N VAL A 58 -5.26 8.37 11.60
CA VAL A 58 -5.16 7.01 11.06
C VAL A 58 -5.34 7.03 9.55
N TRP A 59 -6.34 7.74 9.04
CA TRP A 59 -6.56 7.86 7.61
C TRP A 59 -5.35 8.41 6.85
N ILE A 60 -4.75 9.51 7.34
CA ILE A 60 -3.55 10.10 6.73
C ILE A 60 -2.39 9.11 6.72
N SER A 61 -2.11 8.45 7.86
CA SER A 61 -1.01 7.46 7.92
C SER A 61 -1.24 6.28 6.99
N GLU A 62 -2.46 5.72 6.96
CA GLU A 62 -2.77 4.56 6.11
C GLU A 62 -2.63 4.89 4.61
N ILE A 63 -3.05 6.09 4.19
CA ILE A 63 -2.85 6.52 2.80
C ILE A 63 -1.37 6.79 2.49
N MET A 64 -0.60 7.37 3.42
CA MET A 64 0.83 7.59 3.20
C MET A 64 1.62 6.28 3.13
N LEU A 65 1.24 5.28 3.93
CA LEU A 65 1.88 3.96 3.97
C LEU A 65 1.60 3.08 2.75
N GLN A 66 0.60 3.42 1.93
CA GLN A 66 0.36 2.70 0.68
C GLN A 66 1.61 2.75 -0.21
N GLN A 67 2.26 1.58 -0.42
CA GLN A 67 3.47 1.43 -1.24
C GLN A 67 4.67 2.31 -0.81
N THR A 68 4.69 2.80 0.43
CA THR A 68 5.76 3.61 0.99
C THR A 68 6.22 3.01 2.32
N ARG A 69 7.53 2.94 2.53
CA ARG A 69 8.12 2.35 3.75
C ARG A 69 7.86 3.25 4.97
N VAL A 70 7.64 2.62 6.13
CA VAL A 70 7.38 3.29 7.41
C VAL A 70 8.36 4.42 7.71
N GLU A 71 9.67 4.16 7.61
CA GLU A 71 10.70 5.15 7.93
C GLU A 71 10.66 6.37 6.99
N ALA A 72 10.30 6.17 5.74
CA ALA A 72 10.12 7.27 4.80
C ALA A 72 8.87 8.11 5.12
N VAL A 73 7.80 7.50 5.64
CA VAL A 73 6.53 8.19 5.94
C VAL A 73 6.64 9.07 7.18
N LYS A 74 7.38 8.68 8.22
CA LYS A 74 7.45 9.39 9.50
C LYS A 74 7.61 10.92 9.36
N PRO A 75 8.66 11.44 8.70
CA PRO A 75 8.86 12.89 8.58
C PRO A 75 7.78 13.60 7.74
N TYR A 76 7.19 12.90 6.78
CA TYR A 76 6.07 13.45 5.99
C TYR A 76 4.80 13.56 6.81
N TYR A 77 4.48 12.56 7.58
CA TYR A 77 3.32 12.51 8.45
C TYR A 77 3.34 13.66 9.48
N GLU A 78 4.46 13.84 10.16
CA GLU A 78 4.61 14.91 11.15
C GLU A 78 4.46 16.31 10.53
N ARG A 79 5.16 16.55 9.41
CA ARG A 79 5.06 17.82 8.67
C ARG A 79 3.66 18.08 8.12
N PHE A 80 3.02 17.03 7.57
CA PHE A 80 1.68 17.12 7.02
C PHE A 80 0.66 17.50 8.09
N LEU A 81 0.68 16.83 9.24
CA LEU A 81 -0.26 17.12 10.34
C LEU A 81 -0.01 18.45 11.03
N LYS A 82 1.22 18.96 10.98
CA LYS A 82 1.52 20.31 11.49
C LYS A 82 0.84 21.39 10.66
N GLU A 83 0.81 21.23 9.34
CA GLU A 83 0.20 22.20 8.42
C GLU A 83 -1.28 21.95 8.15
N LEU A 84 -1.68 20.69 8.14
CA LEU A 84 -3.05 20.24 7.87
C LEU A 84 -3.54 19.38 9.04
N PRO A 85 -3.86 20.01 10.20
CA PRO A 85 -4.14 19.28 11.44
C PRO A 85 -5.48 18.54 11.45
N ASP A 86 -6.39 18.88 10.56
CA ASP A 86 -7.74 18.33 10.50
C ASP A 86 -8.32 18.26 9.07
N VAL A 87 -9.51 17.68 8.97
CA VAL A 87 -10.23 17.49 7.70
C VAL A 87 -10.50 18.80 6.98
N LYS A 88 -10.84 19.88 7.73
CA LYS A 88 -11.18 21.18 7.15
C LYS A 88 -9.95 21.82 6.51
N ALA A 89 -8.83 21.85 7.23
CA ALA A 89 -7.56 22.34 6.70
C ALA A 89 -7.16 21.60 5.41
N LEU A 90 -7.32 20.28 5.38
CA LEU A 90 -7.04 19.47 4.20
C LEU A 90 -8.00 19.76 3.04
N ALA A 91 -9.28 19.98 3.30
CA ALA A 91 -10.27 20.33 2.27
C ALA A 91 -9.98 21.69 1.62
N GLU A 92 -9.53 22.66 2.41
CA GLU A 92 -9.32 24.05 1.99
C GLU A 92 -7.93 24.32 1.40
N VAL A 93 -6.93 23.46 1.65
CA VAL A 93 -5.55 23.68 1.18
C VAL A 93 -5.48 23.81 -0.35
N PRO A 94 -4.75 24.78 -0.93
CA PRO A 94 -4.50 24.82 -2.37
C PRO A 94 -3.79 23.55 -2.85
N GLU A 95 -4.15 23.06 -4.06
CA GLU A 95 -3.58 21.82 -4.59
C GLU A 95 -2.06 21.87 -4.70
N ASP A 96 -1.48 22.97 -5.18
CA ASP A 96 -0.03 23.12 -5.31
C ASP A 96 0.68 22.99 -3.95
N ARG A 97 0.08 23.56 -2.88
CA ARG A 97 0.61 23.43 -1.52
C ARG A 97 0.52 21.99 -1.01
N LEU A 98 -0.61 21.32 -1.25
CA LEU A 98 -0.78 19.90 -0.91
C LEU A 98 0.26 19.02 -1.59
N LEU A 99 0.44 19.22 -2.92
CA LEU A 99 1.41 18.46 -3.69
C LEU A 99 2.85 18.73 -3.25
N LYS A 100 3.16 19.96 -2.80
CA LYS A 100 4.47 20.29 -2.21
C LYS A 100 4.72 19.56 -0.89
N LEU A 101 3.70 19.44 -0.02
CA LEU A 101 3.79 18.64 1.21
C LEU A 101 3.98 17.14 0.94
N TRP A 102 3.50 16.68 -0.22
CA TRP A 102 3.58 15.28 -0.64
C TRP A 102 4.81 14.93 -1.49
N GLU A 103 5.58 15.95 -1.88
CA GLU A 103 6.72 15.81 -2.78
C GLU A 103 7.74 14.80 -2.26
N GLY A 104 8.03 13.76 -3.07
CA GLY A 104 8.94 12.66 -2.71
C GLY A 104 8.24 11.36 -2.26
N LEU A 105 6.98 11.39 -1.81
CA LEU A 105 6.23 10.18 -1.48
C LEU A 105 5.76 9.41 -2.72
N GLY A 106 5.64 10.08 -3.88
CA GLY A 106 5.12 9.49 -5.10
C GLY A 106 3.61 9.24 -5.07
N TYR A 107 3.08 8.66 -6.16
CA TYR A 107 1.65 8.34 -6.28
C TYR A 107 0.73 9.50 -5.88
N TYR A 108 0.92 10.66 -6.47
CA TYR A 108 0.29 11.93 -6.12
C TYR A 108 -1.23 11.92 -6.14
N ASN A 109 -1.84 10.98 -6.87
CA ASN A 109 -3.30 10.79 -6.83
C ASN A 109 -3.80 10.44 -5.42
N ARG A 110 -2.96 9.88 -4.55
CA ARG A 110 -3.32 9.65 -3.14
C ARG A 110 -3.60 10.98 -2.43
N ALA A 111 -2.73 11.97 -2.62
CA ALA A 111 -2.91 13.30 -2.04
C ALA A 111 -4.16 14.00 -2.59
N ARG A 112 -4.40 13.92 -3.91
CA ARG A 112 -5.61 14.48 -4.54
C ARG A 112 -6.88 13.82 -4.03
N ASN A 113 -6.89 12.48 -3.93
CA ASN A 113 -8.00 11.73 -3.37
C ASN A 113 -8.26 12.09 -1.91
N LEU A 114 -7.21 12.30 -1.08
CA LEU A 114 -7.34 12.78 0.29
C LEU A 114 -8.06 14.14 0.35
N LYS A 115 -7.66 15.10 -0.49
CA LYS A 115 -8.29 16.42 -0.55
C LYS A 115 -9.74 16.33 -1.00
N GLU A 116 -10.04 15.55 -2.03
CA GLU A 116 -11.40 15.33 -2.52
C GLU A 116 -12.28 14.70 -1.45
N ALA A 117 -11.77 13.66 -0.76
CA ALA A 117 -12.48 13.01 0.34
C ALA A 117 -12.65 13.93 1.56
N ALA A 118 -11.69 14.78 1.87
CA ALA A 118 -11.85 15.80 2.90
C ALA A 118 -12.98 16.77 2.55
N GLY A 119 -13.07 17.20 1.29
CA GLY A 119 -14.19 17.97 0.78
C GLY A 119 -15.54 17.25 0.92
N GLN A 120 -15.58 15.94 0.65
CA GLN A 120 -16.77 15.12 0.91
C GLN A 120 -17.16 15.13 2.39
N ILE A 121 -16.18 14.94 3.30
CA ILE A 121 -16.45 14.93 4.75
C ILE A 121 -16.99 16.28 5.21
N VAL A 122 -16.42 17.38 4.74
CA VAL A 122 -16.91 18.74 5.10
C VAL A 122 -18.35 18.95 4.61
N ARG A 123 -18.64 18.59 3.35
CA ARG A 123 -19.92 18.81 2.71
C ARG A 123 -21.02 17.88 3.21
N ASP A 124 -20.72 16.58 3.32
CA ASP A 124 -21.73 15.54 3.51
C ASP A 124 -21.87 15.15 5.00
N TYR A 125 -20.83 15.43 5.83
CA TYR A 125 -20.78 15.08 7.26
C TYR A 125 -20.47 16.27 8.17
N GLY A 126 -20.56 17.50 7.66
CA GLY A 126 -20.32 18.72 8.46
C GLY A 126 -18.91 18.82 9.05
N GLY A 127 -17.92 18.20 8.41
CA GLY A 127 -16.52 18.19 8.85
C GLY A 127 -16.19 17.15 9.92
N LYS A 128 -17.16 16.35 10.36
CA LYS A 128 -16.94 15.21 11.26
C LYS A 128 -16.61 13.95 10.43
N PHE A 129 -15.56 13.25 10.82
CA PHE A 129 -15.20 12.01 10.14
C PHE A 129 -16.32 10.97 10.31
N PRO A 130 -16.76 10.26 9.24
CA PRO A 130 -17.81 9.25 9.35
C PRO A 130 -17.36 8.10 10.26
N GLU A 131 -18.33 7.52 10.99
CA GLU A 131 -18.06 6.55 12.05
C GLU A 131 -18.44 5.12 11.68
N THR A 132 -19.09 4.90 10.52
CA THR A 132 -19.41 3.55 10.05
C THR A 132 -18.46 3.10 8.95
N TYR A 133 -18.21 1.80 8.87
CA TYR A 133 -17.36 1.20 7.84
C TYR A 133 -17.84 1.54 6.42
N GLU A 134 -19.15 1.48 6.20
CA GLU A 134 -19.78 1.72 4.91
C GLU A 134 -19.62 3.17 4.46
N GLU A 135 -19.76 4.13 5.36
CA GLU A 135 -19.56 5.55 5.07
C GLU A 135 -18.09 5.88 4.82
N ILE A 136 -17.19 5.36 5.66
CA ILE A 136 -15.74 5.52 5.46
C ILE A 136 -15.33 4.98 4.08
N ARG A 137 -15.86 3.82 3.70
CA ARG A 137 -15.55 3.19 2.40
C ARG A 137 -16.04 3.99 1.20
N ARG A 138 -17.05 4.84 1.34
CA ARG A 138 -17.56 5.72 0.27
C ARG A 138 -16.67 6.93 0.01
N LEU A 139 -15.75 7.24 0.91
CA LEU A 139 -14.82 8.36 0.73
C LEU A 139 -13.88 8.09 -0.46
N LYS A 140 -13.58 9.11 -1.22
CA LYS A 140 -12.72 9.03 -2.40
C LYS A 140 -11.35 8.44 -2.07
N GLY A 141 -10.95 7.42 -2.81
CA GLY A 141 -9.65 6.75 -2.62
C GLY A 141 -9.56 5.85 -1.38
N THR A 142 -10.65 5.66 -0.65
CA THR A 142 -10.73 4.77 0.51
C THR A 142 -11.27 3.40 0.09
N GLY A 143 -10.40 2.40 0.07
CA GLY A 143 -10.77 1.02 -0.24
C GLY A 143 -11.13 0.20 1.00
N SER A 144 -11.41 -1.11 0.81
CA SER A 144 -11.71 -2.06 1.90
C SER A 144 -10.63 -2.05 2.99
N TYR A 145 -9.35 -2.01 2.60
CA TYR A 145 -8.24 -1.96 3.53
C TYR A 145 -8.28 -0.71 4.42
N THR A 146 -8.31 0.49 3.82
CA THR A 146 -8.27 1.74 4.60
C THR A 146 -9.49 1.89 5.51
N ALA A 147 -10.67 1.54 5.02
CA ALA A 147 -11.88 1.51 5.86
C ALA A 147 -11.78 0.44 6.95
N GLY A 148 -11.23 -0.74 6.60
CA GLY A 148 -10.98 -1.84 7.53
C GLY A 148 -9.87 -1.57 8.54
N ALA A 149 -9.03 -0.54 8.35
CA ALA A 149 -8.08 -0.05 9.34
C ALA A 149 -8.73 1.00 10.27
N ILE A 150 -9.39 2.02 9.71
CA ILE A 150 -10.00 3.10 10.50
C ILE A 150 -11.10 2.56 11.41
N ALA A 151 -12.00 1.73 10.90
CA ALA A 151 -13.14 1.21 11.64
C ALA A 151 -12.73 0.46 12.93
N PRO A 152 -11.83 -0.54 12.93
CA PRO A 152 -11.42 -1.21 14.16
C PRO A 152 -10.44 -0.39 15.00
N PHE A 153 -9.54 0.39 14.41
CA PHE A 153 -8.51 1.11 15.17
C PHE A 153 -9.09 2.24 15.99
N VAL A 154 -10.14 2.89 15.49
CA VAL A 154 -10.70 4.09 16.11
C VAL A 154 -12.08 3.84 16.71
N TYR A 155 -12.93 3.12 16.00
CA TYR A 155 -14.34 2.93 16.37
C TYR A 155 -14.64 1.54 16.93
N HIS A 156 -13.64 0.68 17.08
CA HIS A 156 -13.78 -0.69 17.60
C HIS A 156 -14.77 -1.56 16.81
N ILE A 157 -15.01 -1.25 15.54
CA ILE A 157 -15.88 -2.03 14.66
C ILE A 157 -15.08 -3.22 14.11
N PRO A 158 -15.53 -4.48 14.27
CA PRO A 158 -14.79 -5.67 13.85
C PRO A 158 -14.83 -5.84 12.32
N LYS A 159 -13.99 -5.10 11.62
CA LYS A 159 -13.78 -5.19 10.16
C LYS A 159 -12.33 -5.51 9.84
N PRO A 160 -12.06 -6.31 8.80
CA PRO A 160 -10.70 -6.75 8.46
C PRO A 160 -9.92 -5.67 7.72
N ALA A 161 -8.64 -5.50 8.10
CA ALA A 161 -7.66 -4.66 7.41
C ALA A 161 -6.64 -5.56 6.69
N VAL A 162 -6.95 -6.02 5.48
CA VAL A 162 -6.10 -6.97 4.75
C VAL A 162 -5.20 -6.27 3.74
N ASP A 163 -3.92 -6.10 4.13
CA ASP A 163 -2.83 -5.64 3.27
C ASP A 163 -1.92 -6.80 2.82
N GLY A 164 -0.80 -6.50 2.17
CA GLY A 164 0.18 -7.50 1.77
C GLY A 164 0.85 -8.25 2.94
N ASN A 165 0.95 -7.63 4.12
CA ASN A 165 1.45 -8.28 5.32
C ASN A 165 0.44 -9.30 5.84
N VAL A 166 -0.81 -8.89 5.97
CA VAL A 166 -1.90 -9.76 6.44
C VAL A 166 -2.11 -10.93 5.49
N LEU A 167 -2.12 -10.68 4.16
CA LEU A 167 -2.19 -11.76 3.16
C LEU A 167 -1.10 -12.80 3.38
N ARG A 168 0.15 -12.36 3.59
CA ARG A 168 1.29 -13.27 3.83
C ARG A 168 1.16 -14.03 5.13
N VAL A 169 0.85 -13.35 6.23
CA VAL A 169 0.72 -13.97 7.54
C VAL A 169 -0.40 -15.01 7.53
N VAL A 170 -1.58 -14.64 7.05
CA VAL A 170 -2.74 -15.53 7.02
C VAL A 170 -2.50 -16.73 6.10
N THR A 171 -1.95 -16.51 4.88
CA THR A 171 -1.65 -17.62 3.99
C THR A 171 -0.61 -18.58 4.55
N ARG A 172 0.36 -18.12 5.36
CA ARG A 172 1.32 -18.99 6.04
C ARG A 172 0.69 -19.75 7.21
N ILE A 173 -0.10 -19.09 8.05
CA ILE A 173 -0.81 -19.75 9.15
C ILE A 173 -1.72 -20.86 8.63
N THR A 174 -2.41 -20.63 7.51
CA THR A 174 -3.39 -21.55 6.93
C THR A 174 -2.85 -22.45 5.82
N ALA A 175 -1.59 -22.29 5.39
CA ALA A 175 -1.00 -22.90 4.19
C ALA A 175 -1.89 -22.71 2.95
N CYS A 176 -2.50 -21.53 2.78
CA CYS A 176 -3.39 -21.23 1.66
C CYS A 176 -2.58 -21.04 0.37
N GLY A 177 -2.73 -21.97 -0.59
CA GLY A 177 -2.04 -21.97 -1.89
C GLY A 177 -2.68 -21.10 -2.97
N ASP A 178 -3.74 -20.37 -2.65
CA ASP A 178 -4.41 -19.47 -3.60
C ASP A 178 -3.50 -18.31 -4.01
N ASP A 179 -3.52 -17.95 -5.30
CA ASP A 179 -2.76 -16.79 -5.80
C ASP A 179 -3.28 -15.48 -5.20
N ILE A 180 -2.47 -14.84 -4.35
CA ILE A 180 -2.83 -13.58 -3.67
C ILE A 180 -3.00 -12.37 -4.62
N ALA A 181 -2.59 -12.49 -5.88
CA ALA A 181 -2.85 -11.46 -6.89
C ALA A 181 -4.31 -11.44 -7.37
N ARG A 182 -5.07 -12.49 -7.09
CA ARG A 182 -6.49 -12.59 -7.46
C ARG A 182 -7.39 -11.85 -6.45
N ALA A 183 -8.33 -11.07 -6.95
CA ALA A 183 -9.32 -10.39 -6.11
C ALA A 183 -10.15 -11.38 -5.27
N ALA A 184 -10.50 -12.54 -5.84
CA ALA A 184 -11.24 -13.59 -5.14
C ALA A 184 -10.49 -14.11 -3.91
N THR A 185 -9.17 -14.32 -4.02
CA THR A 185 -8.32 -14.75 -2.90
C THR A 185 -8.32 -13.70 -1.79
N LYS A 186 -8.18 -12.42 -2.16
CA LYS A 186 -8.24 -11.33 -1.19
C LYS A 186 -9.57 -11.31 -0.46
N THR A 187 -10.70 -11.42 -1.18
CA THR A 187 -12.04 -11.45 -0.58
C THR A 187 -12.23 -12.67 0.33
N LYS A 188 -11.69 -13.83 -0.05
CA LYS A 188 -11.70 -15.05 0.78
C LYS A 188 -10.97 -14.81 2.11
N ILE A 189 -9.78 -14.20 2.06
CA ILE A 189 -8.98 -13.91 3.25
C ILE A 189 -9.63 -12.81 4.10
N GLU A 190 -10.21 -11.77 3.48
CA GLU A 190 -10.97 -10.75 4.21
C GLU A 190 -12.10 -11.38 5.04
N LYS A 191 -12.88 -12.30 4.46
CA LYS A 191 -13.93 -13.04 5.18
C LYS A 191 -13.36 -13.90 6.31
N LEU A 192 -12.30 -14.65 6.05
CA LEU A 192 -11.65 -15.49 7.04
C LEU A 192 -11.14 -14.69 8.24
N VAL A 193 -10.51 -13.54 7.98
CA VAL A 193 -10.06 -12.64 9.04
C VAL A 193 -11.25 -12.05 9.80
N GLU A 194 -12.32 -11.61 9.11
CA GLU A 194 -13.52 -11.04 9.74
C GLU A 194 -14.18 -12.01 10.73
N GLU A 195 -14.21 -13.31 10.39
CA GLU A 195 -14.81 -14.36 11.23
C GLU A 195 -14.05 -14.60 12.55
N VAL A 196 -12.77 -14.25 12.61
CA VAL A 196 -11.91 -14.55 13.77
C VAL A 196 -11.49 -13.30 14.56
N ILE A 197 -11.93 -12.11 14.16
CA ILE A 197 -11.64 -10.86 14.88
C ILE A 197 -12.24 -10.93 16.29
N PRO A 198 -11.43 -10.80 17.36
CA PRO A 198 -11.95 -10.70 18.71
C PRO A 198 -12.79 -9.42 18.87
N PRO A 199 -14.04 -9.52 19.34
CA PRO A 199 -14.94 -8.36 19.44
C PRO A 199 -14.47 -7.30 20.44
N ASP A 200 -13.68 -7.69 21.42
CA ASP A 200 -13.11 -6.83 22.48
C ASP A 200 -11.76 -6.20 22.10
N ALA A 201 -11.11 -6.68 21.03
CA ALA A 201 -9.81 -6.20 20.60
C ALA A 201 -9.64 -6.10 19.06
N PRO A 202 -10.64 -5.61 18.30
CA PRO A 202 -10.58 -5.64 16.83
C PRO A 202 -9.44 -4.81 16.25
N GLY A 203 -9.11 -3.69 16.88
CA GLY A 203 -8.01 -2.81 16.47
C GLY A 203 -6.64 -3.44 16.71
N ASP A 204 -6.43 -4.00 17.90
CA ASP A 204 -5.17 -4.67 18.24
C ASP A 204 -4.93 -5.92 17.40
N PHE A 205 -5.98 -6.69 17.13
CA PHE A 205 -5.87 -7.89 16.28
C PHE A 205 -5.47 -7.56 14.84
N ASN A 206 -6.14 -6.60 14.19
CA ASN A 206 -5.75 -6.18 12.85
C ASN A 206 -4.33 -5.63 12.81
N GLN A 207 -3.97 -4.79 13.79
CA GLN A 207 -2.61 -4.26 13.88
C GLN A 207 -1.57 -5.34 14.17
N SER A 208 -1.90 -6.39 14.93
CA SER A 208 -0.99 -7.49 15.22
C SER A 208 -0.60 -8.28 13.97
N LEU A 209 -1.56 -8.56 13.09
CA LEU A 209 -1.29 -9.21 11.81
C LEU A 209 -0.39 -8.37 10.90
N ILE A 210 -0.66 -7.06 10.82
CA ILE A 210 0.16 -6.11 10.04
C ILE A 210 1.58 -6.04 10.63
N GLU A 211 1.71 -5.88 11.95
CA GLU A 211 2.99 -5.76 12.64
C GLU A 211 3.82 -7.04 12.57
N LEU A 212 3.20 -8.21 12.80
CA LEU A 212 3.87 -9.50 12.66
C LEU A 212 4.44 -9.66 11.25
N GLY A 213 3.66 -9.31 10.23
CA GLY A 213 4.12 -9.32 8.85
C GLY A 213 5.27 -8.34 8.59
N ALA A 214 5.27 -7.19 9.26
CA ALA A 214 6.30 -6.16 9.05
C ALA A 214 7.65 -6.50 9.69
N ILE A 215 7.70 -7.17 10.84
CA ILE A 215 8.94 -7.33 11.63
C ILE A 215 9.36 -8.77 11.93
N VAL A 216 8.46 -9.75 11.85
CA VAL A 216 8.73 -11.17 12.14
C VAL A 216 8.51 -12.05 10.91
N CYS A 217 7.30 -12.07 10.37
CA CYS A 217 6.90 -12.90 9.23
C CYS A 217 7.30 -12.22 7.90
N LEU A 218 8.61 -12.11 7.63
CA LEU A 218 9.17 -11.29 6.57
C LEU A 218 8.83 -11.80 5.15
N PRO A 219 8.78 -10.88 4.14
CA PRO A 219 8.39 -11.23 2.76
C PRO A 219 9.52 -11.83 1.93
N ASN A 220 10.78 -11.55 2.29
CA ASN A 220 11.96 -11.96 1.52
C ASN A 220 12.92 -12.72 2.42
N GLY A 221 13.38 -13.88 1.95
CA GLY A 221 14.22 -14.77 2.73
C GLY A 221 13.43 -15.51 3.82
N GLU A 222 14.16 -16.07 4.78
CA GLU A 222 13.55 -16.81 5.88
C GLU A 222 12.87 -15.87 6.88
N PRO A 223 11.62 -16.13 7.26
CA PRO A 223 10.95 -15.40 8.33
C PRO A 223 11.56 -15.77 9.68
N LYS A 224 11.40 -14.89 10.67
CA LYS A 224 11.93 -15.10 12.03
C LYS A 224 10.98 -15.98 12.87
N CYS A 225 10.77 -17.21 12.45
CA CYS A 225 9.81 -18.11 13.11
C CYS A 225 10.14 -18.37 14.58
N GLY A 226 11.41 -18.29 15.00
CA GLY A 226 11.82 -18.39 16.39
C GLY A 226 11.30 -17.24 17.30
N GLU A 227 10.94 -16.09 16.71
CA GLU A 227 10.37 -14.93 17.41
C GLU A 227 8.83 -14.86 17.27
N CYS A 228 8.22 -15.80 16.54
CA CYS A 228 6.80 -15.73 16.17
C CYS A 228 5.90 -16.26 17.31
N PRO A 229 4.93 -15.48 17.82
CA PRO A 229 4.04 -15.90 18.89
C PRO A 229 3.10 -17.04 18.51
N VAL A 230 2.89 -17.25 17.21
CA VAL A 230 1.96 -18.26 16.67
C VAL A 230 2.67 -19.33 15.85
N ARG A 231 3.96 -19.55 16.12
CA ARG A 231 4.77 -20.53 15.40
C ARG A 231 4.15 -21.92 15.42
N GLU A 232 3.71 -22.38 16.57
CA GLU A 232 3.15 -23.71 16.77
C GLU A 232 1.76 -23.89 16.13
N LEU A 233 1.09 -22.80 15.79
CA LEU A 233 -0.19 -22.78 15.09
C LEU A 233 -0.02 -22.59 13.56
N CYS A 234 1.22 -22.31 13.11
CA CYS A 234 1.48 -21.99 11.70
C CYS A 234 1.66 -23.26 10.87
N LEU A 235 0.71 -23.53 9.98
CA LEU A 235 0.74 -24.73 9.13
C LEU A 235 1.92 -24.72 8.15
N ALA A 236 2.28 -23.55 7.58
CA ALA A 236 3.45 -23.44 6.72
C ALA A 236 4.75 -23.79 7.48
N HIS A 237 4.85 -23.42 8.77
CA HIS A 237 5.99 -23.79 9.61
C HIS A 237 6.02 -25.28 9.91
N GLU A 238 4.89 -25.86 10.26
CA GLU A 238 4.76 -27.32 10.48
C GLU A 238 5.18 -28.12 9.27
N LEU A 239 4.91 -27.59 8.05
CA LEU A 239 5.29 -28.23 6.77
C LEU A 239 6.72 -27.88 6.32
N GLY A 240 7.42 -26.94 6.95
CA GLY A 240 8.72 -26.44 6.50
C GLY A 240 8.64 -25.66 5.17
N GLN A 241 7.50 -24.99 4.90
CA GLN A 241 7.17 -24.33 3.62
C GLN A 241 6.89 -22.83 3.79
N GLU A 242 7.47 -22.17 4.77
CA GLU A 242 7.21 -20.76 5.05
C GLU A 242 7.52 -19.85 3.86
N THR A 243 8.54 -20.20 3.07
CA THR A 243 8.96 -19.40 1.90
C THR A 243 8.09 -19.65 0.66
N ASP A 244 7.31 -20.72 0.63
CA ASP A 244 6.43 -21.07 -0.50
C ASP A 244 5.15 -20.22 -0.47
N PHE A 245 4.81 -19.65 0.69
CA PHE A 245 3.66 -18.77 0.87
C PHE A 245 4.08 -17.32 1.14
N PRO A 246 3.33 -16.34 0.62
CA PRO A 246 2.13 -16.46 -0.22
C PRO A 246 2.45 -16.84 -1.66
N VAL A 247 1.57 -17.63 -2.29
CA VAL A 247 1.68 -17.93 -3.72
C VAL A 247 1.35 -16.68 -4.53
N LYS A 248 2.26 -16.29 -5.42
CA LYS A 248 2.06 -15.19 -6.36
C LYS A 248 2.58 -15.58 -7.74
N LYS A 249 1.68 -15.66 -8.72
CA LYS A 249 2.09 -15.95 -10.09
C LYS A 249 2.88 -14.78 -10.68
N LYS A 250 3.90 -15.12 -11.49
CA LYS A 250 4.79 -14.10 -12.10
C LYS A 250 4.00 -13.09 -12.93
N GLU A 251 4.25 -11.82 -12.67
CA GLU A 251 3.68 -10.72 -13.45
C GLU A 251 4.29 -10.64 -14.86
N LYS A 252 3.55 -9.99 -15.78
CA LYS A 252 4.04 -9.68 -17.14
C LYS A 252 5.34 -8.88 -17.06
N LYS A 253 6.25 -9.09 -18.03
CA LYS A 253 7.48 -8.30 -18.16
C LYS A 253 7.15 -6.80 -18.23
N ARG A 254 7.91 -5.99 -17.52
CA ARG A 254 7.76 -4.52 -17.54
C ARG A 254 8.02 -3.98 -18.94
N ARG A 255 7.17 -3.02 -19.36
CA ARG A 255 7.39 -2.28 -20.61
C ARG A 255 8.58 -1.34 -20.43
N ILE A 256 9.49 -1.34 -21.41
CA ILE A 256 10.62 -0.42 -21.47
C ILE A 256 10.29 0.63 -22.52
N GLU A 257 10.21 1.90 -22.13
CA GLU A 257 10.05 3.02 -23.05
C GLU A 257 11.38 3.76 -23.15
N LYS A 258 11.81 3.98 -24.39
CA LYS A 258 12.99 4.80 -24.69
C LYS A 258 12.52 6.22 -24.97
N ARG A 259 13.14 7.22 -24.34
CA ARG A 259 12.80 8.63 -24.52
C ARG A 259 14.03 9.50 -24.58
N THR A 260 14.02 10.49 -25.46
CA THR A 260 14.98 11.58 -25.46
C THR A 260 14.41 12.73 -24.66
N VAL A 261 15.06 13.06 -23.55
CA VAL A 261 14.67 14.18 -22.67
C VAL A 261 15.49 15.41 -23.08
N LEU A 262 14.80 16.53 -23.28
CA LEU A 262 15.37 17.77 -23.78
C LEU A 262 15.40 18.80 -22.65
N VAL A 263 16.60 19.19 -22.21
CA VAL A 263 16.80 20.22 -21.20
C VAL A 263 17.16 21.51 -21.92
N PHE A 264 16.16 22.33 -22.21
CA PHE A 264 16.36 23.66 -22.79
C PHE A 264 16.71 24.64 -21.66
N ARG A 265 17.85 25.30 -21.80
CA ARG A 265 18.35 26.28 -20.84
C ARG A 265 18.65 27.59 -21.54
N ASP A 266 18.23 28.68 -20.89
CA ASP A 266 18.62 30.03 -21.25
C ASP A 266 19.06 30.74 -19.95
N GLU A 267 20.36 31.08 -19.87
CA GLU A 267 20.98 31.59 -18.63
C GLU A 267 20.61 30.77 -17.39
N ASN A 268 19.78 31.32 -16.51
CA ASN A 268 19.32 30.73 -15.27
C ASN A 268 17.94 30.05 -15.39
N GLU A 269 17.31 30.12 -16.55
CA GLU A 269 16.00 29.55 -16.79
C GLU A 269 16.09 28.16 -17.44
N THR A 270 15.13 27.31 -17.14
CA THR A 270 15.03 25.99 -17.75
C THR A 270 13.57 25.72 -18.12
N ALA A 271 13.37 25.36 -19.39
CA ALA A 271 12.02 25.11 -19.89
C ALA A 271 11.46 23.79 -19.34
N VAL A 272 10.27 23.87 -18.81
CA VAL A 272 9.45 22.72 -18.38
C VAL A 272 8.06 22.82 -18.98
N ARG A 273 7.38 21.69 -19.11
CA ARG A 273 5.97 21.67 -19.51
C ARG A 273 5.15 20.95 -18.47
N LYS A 274 3.89 21.35 -18.32
CA LYS A 274 2.94 20.65 -17.45
C LYS A 274 2.41 19.42 -18.16
N ARG A 275 2.43 18.27 -17.50
CA ARG A 275 1.87 17.02 -18.02
C ARG A 275 0.34 17.10 -18.07
N PRO A 276 -0.30 16.29 -18.94
CA PRO A 276 -1.75 16.22 -18.99
C PRO A 276 -2.38 15.90 -17.63
N ALA A 277 -3.65 16.27 -17.47
CA ALA A 277 -4.41 16.01 -16.22
C ALA A 277 -4.70 14.52 -15.98
N ARG A 278 -4.37 13.63 -16.91
CA ARG A 278 -4.56 12.17 -16.79
C ARG A 278 -3.29 11.44 -17.22
N GLY A 279 -3.09 10.24 -16.66
CA GLY A 279 -1.95 9.38 -16.98
C GLY A 279 -0.83 9.46 -15.94
N LEU A 280 0.34 8.88 -16.28
CA LEU A 280 1.50 8.82 -15.42
C LEU A 280 1.97 10.23 -15.01
N LEU A 281 2.14 10.48 -13.72
CA LEU A 281 2.56 11.78 -13.14
C LEU A 281 1.67 12.96 -13.62
N ALA A 282 0.36 12.76 -13.72
CA ALA A 282 -0.60 13.75 -14.21
C ALA A 282 -0.46 15.09 -13.46
N GLY A 283 -0.48 16.20 -14.23
CA GLY A 283 -0.40 17.57 -13.71
C GLY A 283 0.94 18.00 -13.11
N MET A 284 1.94 17.12 -13.08
CA MET A 284 3.32 17.45 -12.68
C MET A 284 4.05 18.16 -13.82
N TYR A 285 5.17 18.81 -13.50
CA TYR A 285 6.05 19.39 -14.51
C TYR A 285 7.10 18.38 -14.97
N GLU A 286 7.43 18.40 -16.23
CA GLU A 286 8.47 17.58 -16.85
C GLU A 286 9.32 18.39 -17.82
N PHE A 287 10.55 17.94 -18.07
CA PHE A 287 11.30 18.42 -19.23
C PHE A 287 10.62 17.96 -20.51
N PRO A 288 10.58 18.78 -21.58
CA PRO A 288 10.17 18.33 -22.89
C PRO A 288 10.83 17.02 -23.28
N ASN A 289 10.08 16.07 -23.79
CA ASN A 289 10.62 14.78 -24.18
C ASN A 289 9.85 14.21 -25.37
N VAL A 290 10.53 13.37 -26.14
CA VAL A 290 9.99 12.66 -27.29
C VAL A 290 10.33 11.19 -27.23
N GLU A 291 9.52 10.37 -27.87
CA GLU A 291 9.74 8.91 -27.93
C GLU A 291 10.97 8.60 -28.80
N GLY A 292 11.73 7.58 -28.41
CA GLY A 292 12.93 7.12 -29.11
C GLY A 292 14.21 7.87 -28.70
N HIS A 293 15.27 7.56 -29.44
CA HIS A 293 16.57 8.23 -29.33
C HIS A 293 16.75 9.15 -30.53
N LEU A 294 16.74 10.46 -30.28
CA LEU A 294 16.99 11.45 -31.32
C LEU A 294 18.49 11.66 -31.54
N THR A 295 18.88 11.84 -32.77
CA THR A 295 20.20 12.35 -33.16
C THR A 295 20.34 13.83 -32.79
N ARG A 296 21.57 14.36 -32.88
CA ARG A 296 21.83 15.78 -32.63
C ARG A 296 21.04 16.68 -33.58
N GLU A 297 20.99 16.31 -34.86
CA GLU A 297 20.28 17.03 -35.92
C GLU A 297 18.79 17.06 -35.67
N GLU A 298 18.20 15.93 -35.24
CA GLU A 298 16.79 15.82 -34.91
C GLU A 298 16.45 16.67 -33.68
N VAL A 299 17.33 16.70 -32.66
CA VAL A 299 17.15 17.56 -31.47
C VAL A 299 17.16 19.03 -31.86
N ILE A 300 18.08 19.45 -32.74
CA ILE A 300 18.12 20.83 -33.25
C ILE A 300 16.88 21.15 -34.04
N GLY A 301 16.43 20.23 -34.90
CA GLY A 301 15.19 20.37 -35.66
C GLY A 301 13.94 20.48 -34.78
N TYR A 302 13.90 19.71 -33.69
CA TYR A 302 12.81 19.79 -32.71
C TYR A 302 12.80 21.16 -32.00
N GLY A 303 13.96 21.64 -31.55
CA GLY A 303 14.09 22.98 -30.95
C GLY A 303 13.61 24.09 -31.87
N LYS A 304 14.01 24.05 -33.14
CA LYS A 304 13.56 25.01 -34.15
C LYS A 304 12.02 24.99 -34.38
N LYS A 305 11.42 23.81 -34.35
CA LYS A 305 9.94 23.68 -34.43
C LYS A 305 9.22 24.32 -33.24
N LEU A 306 9.86 24.41 -32.11
CA LEU A 306 9.37 25.12 -30.92
C LEU A 306 9.69 26.63 -30.92
N GLY A 307 10.24 27.15 -32.01
CA GLY A 307 10.64 28.57 -32.14
C GLY A 307 11.96 28.91 -31.42
N LEU A 308 12.75 27.91 -31.04
CA LEU A 308 14.02 28.10 -30.36
C LEU A 308 15.18 28.19 -31.36
N ALA A 309 16.21 28.96 -31.04
CA ALA A 309 17.46 29.07 -31.78
C ALA A 309 18.64 28.47 -30.95
N PRO A 310 18.82 27.13 -30.94
CA PRO A 310 19.83 26.50 -30.11
C PRO A 310 21.23 26.91 -30.55
N ILE A 311 21.99 27.53 -29.64
CA ILE A 311 23.40 27.96 -29.85
C ILE A 311 24.34 26.77 -29.58
N ARG A 312 24.01 25.95 -28.62
CA ARG A 312 24.86 24.81 -28.21
C ARG A 312 23.98 23.60 -27.88
N VAL A 313 24.37 22.44 -28.42
CA VAL A 313 23.72 21.14 -28.07
C VAL A 313 24.79 20.21 -27.53
N LYS A 314 24.53 19.67 -26.33
CA LYS A 314 25.41 18.74 -25.62
C LYS A 314 24.64 17.49 -25.19
N PRO A 315 25.12 16.28 -25.52
CA PRO A 315 24.53 15.07 -24.97
C PRO A 315 24.79 14.96 -23.46
N LEU A 316 23.81 14.50 -22.72
CA LEU A 316 23.92 14.15 -21.31
C LEU A 316 24.02 12.64 -21.17
N PRO A 317 24.57 12.13 -20.05
CA PRO A 317 24.60 10.69 -19.77
C PRO A 317 23.18 10.10 -19.77
N ALA A 318 23.05 8.87 -20.29
CA ALA A 318 21.79 8.17 -20.26
C ALA A 318 21.35 7.88 -18.80
N ALA A 319 20.09 8.11 -18.51
CA ALA A 319 19.49 7.83 -17.22
C ALA A 319 18.39 6.76 -17.35
N LYS A 320 18.21 5.98 -16.29
CA LYS A 320 17.12 4.99 -16.20
C LYS A 320 16.24 5.35 -15.01
N HIS A 321 14.96 5.46 -15.27
CA HIS A 321 13.95 5.60 -14.22
C HIS A 321 12.99 4.42 -14.24
N ILE A 322 12.65 3.89 -13.06
CA ILE A 322 11.72 2.77 -12.92
C ILE A 322 10.47 3.28 -12.24
N PHE A 323 9.36 3.21 -12.97
CA PHE A 323 8.04 3.45 -12.41
C PHE A 323 7.48 2.15 -11.83
N SER A 324 6.72 2.25 -10.75
CA SER A 324 6.16 1.10 -10.03
C SER A 324 4.89 0.52 -10.69
N HIS A 325 4.56 0.97 -11.89
CA HIS A 325 3.38 0.51 -12.64
C HIS A 325 3.78 -0.23 -13.90
#